data_7551fb52f494b52250ba41f943af2d1f
#
_entry.id   7551fb52f494b52250ba41f943af2d1f
#
_cell.length_a   1.000
_cell.length_b   1.000
_cell.length_c   1.000
_cell.angle_alpha   90.00
_cell.angle_beta   90.00
_cell.angle_gamma   90.00
#
_symmetry.space_group_name_H-M   'P 1'
#
loop_
_entity.id
_entity.type
_entity.pdbx_description
1 polymer ?
#
loop_
_entity_poly.entity_id
_entity_poly.type
_entity_poly.pdbx_seq_one_letter_code
_entity_poly.pdbx_strand_id
1 'polypeptide(L)'
;MFTRLNSAIARPLNRRKALAATAGLALGLGLFGSAQAQETIKVGVLHSLSGTMAISETTLKDTILFLIEEQNKKGGVMGKKLEAVVVDPASNWPLFAEKARELITKEKVTVVFGCWTSVSRKSVLPVFKELNSILFYPVQYEGEESERNVFYTGAAPNQQAIPAVDYLAKEEKVQRWVLAGTDYVYPRTTN
;
A
#
# COMPACT_ATOMS: atom_id res chain seq x y z
N MET A 1 -13.87 -30.79 -84.60
CA MET A 1 -13.90 -31.16 -83.20
C MET A 1 -14.05 -29.86 -82.39
N PHE A 2 -15.32 -29.52 -82.07
CA PHE A 2 -15.64 -28.20 -81.46
C PHE A 2 -15.72 -28.35 -79.95
N THR A 3 -14.83 -27.62 -79.19
CA THR A 3 -14.85 -27.56 -77.77
C THR A 3 -15.74 -26.37 -77.32
N ARG A 4 -16.82 -26.66 -76.61
CA ARG A 4 -17.73 -25.64 -76.10
C ARG A 4 -17.12 -24.96 -74.87
N LEU A 5 -16.97 -23.65 -74.90
CA LEU A 5 -16.71 -22.83 -73.73
C LEU A 5 -17.99 -22.69 -72.89
N ASN A 6 -17.95 -23.15 -71.65
CA ASN A 6 -19.00 -22.91 -70.68
C ASN A 6 -18.77 -21.52 -70.03
N SER A 7 -19.63 -20.57 -70.35
CA SER A 7 -19.68 -19.28 -69.66
C SER A 7 -20.40 -19.41 -68.31
N ALA A 8 -19.71 -19.29 -67.25
CA ALA A 8 -20.28 -19.19 -65.90
C ALA A 8 -20.98 -17.84 -65.77
N ILE A 9 -22.30 -17.83 -65.68
CA ILE A 9 -23.11 -16.64 -65.42
C ILE A 9 -22.95 -16.27 -63.91
N ALA A 10 -22.30 -15.17 -63.65
CA ALA A 10 -22.21 -14.59 -62.31
C ALA A 10 -23.61 -14.08 -61.87
N ARG A 11 -24.15 -14.65 -60.79
CA ARG A 11 -25.41 -14.21 -60.20
C ARG A 11 -25.22 -12.86 -59.52
N PRO A 12 -26.05 -11.84 -59.73
CA PRO A 12 -25.92 -10.56 -59.07
C PRO A 12 -26.18 -10.70 -57.56
N LEU A 13 -25.28 -10.22 -56.74
CA LEU A 13 -25.44 -10.15 -55.30
C LEU A 13 -26.62 -9.23 -54.96
N ASN A 14 -27.59 -9.79 -54.23
CA ASN A 14 -28.80 -9.08 -53.86
C ASN A 14 -28.44 -7.96 -52.88
N ARG A 15 -28.64 -6.67 -53.27
CA ARG A 15 -28.28 -5.47 -52.45
C ARG A 15 -28.80 -5.49 -51.03
N ARG A 16 -29.94 -6.19 -50.79
CA ARG A 16 -30.51 -6.37 -49.44
C ARG A 16 -29.65 -7.26 -48.54
N LYS A 17 -28.95 -8.26 -49.10
CA LYS A 17 -28.06 -9.16 -48.33
C LYS A 17 -26.71 -8.50 -48.04
N ALA A 18 -26.23 -7.61 -48.89
CA ALA A 18 -25.02 -6.83 -48.66
C ALA A 18 -25.21 -5.78 -47.53
N LEU A 19 -26.38 -5.12 -47.49
CA LEU A 19 -26.71 -4.16 -46.40
C LEU A 19 -26.91 -4.84 -45.05
N ALA A 20 -27.41 -6.06 -44.99
CA ALA A 20 -27.55 -6.82 -43.75
C ALA A 20 -26.19 -7.29 -43.20
N ALA A 21 -25.21 -7.60 -44.04
CA ALA A 21 -23.88 -8.01 -43.65
C ALA A 21 -23.04 -6.84 -43.09
N THR A 22 -23.20 -5.63 -43.67
CA THR A 22 -22.51 -4.43 -43.16
C THR A 22 -23.10 -3.90 -41.86
N ALA A 23 -24.41 -4.01 -41.63
CA ALA A 23 -25.04 -3.66 -40.36
C ALA A 23 -24.65 -4.61 -39.23
N GLY A 24 -24.48 -5.91 -39.49
CA GLY A 24 -24.02 -6.91 -38.53
C GLY A 24 -22.56 -6.69 -38.09
N LEU A 25 -21.68 -6.25 -38.99
CA LEU A 25 -20.27 -5.98 -38.69
C LEU A 25 -20.12 -4.69 -37.86
N ALA A 26 -20.95 -3.68 -38.10
CA ALA A 26 -20.92 -2.43 -37.33
C ALA A 26 -21.43 -2.59 -35.90
N LEU A 27 -22.40 -3.47 -35.64
CA LEU A 27 -22.86 -3.79 -34.27
C LEU A 27 -21.87 -4.67 -33.50
N GLY A 28 -21.06 -5.50 -34.16
CA GLY A 28 -20.06 -6.35 -33.51
C GLY A 28 -18.82 -5.59 -33.04
N LEU A 29 -18.47 -4.48 -33.69
CA LEU A 29 -17.31 -3.65 -33.31
C LEU A 29 -17.60 -2.67 -32.17
N GLY A 30 -18.87 -2.40 -31.85
CA GLY A 30 -19.28 -1.51 -30.77
C GLY A 30 -19.26 -2.13 -29.36
N LEU A 31 -19.08 -3.46 -29.24
CA LEU A 31 -19.08 -4.18 -27.95
C LEU A 31 -17.67 -4.45 -27.37
N PHE A 32 -16.61 -4.11 -28.08
CA PHE A 32 -15.30 -3.99 -27.48
C PHE A 32 -15.20 -2.62 -26.79
N GLY A 33 -16.05 -2.39 -25.77
CA GLY A 33 -15.82 -1.33 -24.82
C GLY A 33 -14.39 -1.50 -24.31
N SER A 34 -13.56 -0.51 -24.56
CA SER A 34 -12.22 -0.43 -24.00
C SER A 34 -12.37 -0.77 -22.52
N ALA A 35 -11.84 -1.91 -22.08
CA ALA A 35 -11.63 -2.18 -20.66
C ALA A 35 -10.64 -1.09 -20.21
N GLN A 36 -11.19 0.09 -19.87
CA GLN A 36 -10.41 1.14 -19.25
C GLN A 36 -9.91 0.53 -17.96
N ALA A 37 -8.60 0.30 -17.86
CA ALA A 37 -7.99 -0.18 -16.64
C ALA A 37 -8.47 0.76 -15.54
N GLN A 38 -9.26 0.23 -14.60
CA GLN A 38 -9.81 1.03 -13.51
C GLN A 38 -8.61 1.60 -12.78
N GLU A 39 -8.45 2.93 -12.78
CA GLU A 39 -7.36 3.58 -12.04
C GLU A 39 -7.38 3.10 -10.60
N THR A 40 -6.24 2.59 -10.13
CA THR A 40 -6.05 2.17 -8.76
C THR A 40 -5.33 3.26 -7.96
N ILE A 41 -5.53 3.28 -6.65
CA ILE A 41 -4.73 4.07 -5.73
C ILE A 41 -3.68 3.13 -5.14
N LYS A 42 -2.42 3.31 -5.51
CA LYS A 42 -1.32 2.52 -4.96
C LYS A 42 -0.99 2.94 -3.53
N VAL A 43 -0.90 1.94 -2.65
CA VAL A 43 -0.58 2.08 -1.23
C VAL A 43 0.69 1.28 -0.94
N GLY A 44 1.73 1.94 -0.43
CA GLY A 44 2.97 1.29 -0.03
C GLY A 44 2.80 0.56 1.31
N VAL A 45 3.36 -0.64 1.39
CA VAL A 45 3.43 -1.45 2.63
C VAL A 45 4.90 -1.75 2.89
N LEU A 46 5.46 -1.10 3.91
CA LEU A 46 6.89 -1.12 4.24
C LEU A 46 7.10 -1.82 5.58
N HIS A 47 7.19 -3.14 5.55
CA HIS A 47 7.40 -3.99 6.72
C HIS A 47 8.41 -5.09 6.42
N SER A 48 9.27 -5.41 7.40
CA SER A 48 10.23 -6.50 7.27
C SER A 48 9.54 -7.86 7.22
N LEU A 49 9.74 -8.57 6.13
CA LEU A 49 9.22 -9.92 5.89
C LEU A 49 10.31 -10.98 6.12
N SER A 50 11.55 -10.52 6.28
CA SER A 50 12.72 -11.33 6.61
C SER A 50 13.57 -10.64 7.71
N GLY A 51 14.52 -11.38 8.28
CA GLY A 51 15.34 -10.90 9.39
C GLY A 51 14.63 -10.95 10.75
N THR A 52 15.22 -10.29 11.75
CA THR A 52 14.81 -10.42 13.16
C THR A 52 13.42 -9.84 13.47
N MET A 53 12.95 -8.85 12.69
CA MET A 53 11.66 -8.20 12.90
C MET A 53 10.50 -8.89 12.17
N ALA A 54 10.77 -9.85 11.29
CA ALA A 54 9.76 -10.54 10.49
C ALA A 54 8.63 -11.15 11.33
N ILE A 55 8.94 -11.68 12.50
CA ILE A 55 7.96 -12.29 13.42
C ILE A 55 6.83 -11.32 13.81
N SER A 56 7.13 -10.03 13.94
CA SER A 56 6.16 -8.99 14.29
C SER A 56 5.59 -8.30 13.04
N GLU A 57 6.46 -7.95 12.09
CA GLU A 57 6.08 -7.10 10.96
C GLU A 57 5.28 -7.84 9.88
N THR A 58 5.41 -9.17 9.76
CA THR A 58 4.58 -9.96 8.84
C THR A 58 3.10 -9.84 9.20
N THR A 59 2.75 -9.89 10.48
CA THR A 59 1.36 -9.73 10.93
C THR A 59 0.82 -8.33 10.62
N LEU A 60 1.65 -7.29 10.74
CA LEU A 60 1.25 -5.92 10.37
C LEU A 60 0.97 -5.81 8.88
N LYS A 61 1.85 -6.37 8.04
CA LYS A 61 1.62 -6.44 6.59
C LYS A 61 0.30 -7.17 6.27
N ASP A 62 0.06 -8.34 6.87
CA ASP A 62 -1.17 -9.11 6.63
C ASP A 62 -2.43 -8.33 7.05
N THR A 63 -2.36 -7.60 8.16
CA THR A 63 -3.44 -6.72 8.62
C THR A 63 -3.75 -5.62 7.59
N ILE A 64 -2.72 -4.98 7.04
CA ILE A 64 -2.92 -3.92 6.03
C ILE A 64 -3.53 -4.51 4.75
N LEU A 65 -3.03 -5.67 4.28
CA LEU A 65 -3.58 -6.33 3.11
C LEU A 65 -5.05 -6.71 3.30
N PHE A 66 -5.40 -7.25 4.47
CA PHE A 66 -6.78 -7.55 4.84
C PHE A 66 -7.67 -6.29 4.81
N LEU A 67 -7.22 -5.18 5.40
CA LEU A 67 -7.97 -3.93 5.44
C LEU A 67 -8.14 -3.32 4.03
N ILE A 68 -7.13 -3.43 3.17
CA ILE A 68 -7.21 -3.02 1.77
C ILE A 68 -8.27 -3.85 1.03
N GLU A 69 -8.28 -5.16 1.24
CA GLU A 69 -9.28 -6.05 0.64
C GLU A 69 -10.69 -5.69 1.11
N GLU A 70 -10.90 -5.51 2.41
CA GLU A 70 -12.19 -5.12 2.98
C GLU A 70 -12.66 -3.74 2.46
N GLN A 71 -11.75 -2.77 2.34
CA GLN A 71 -12.07 -1.47 1.75
C GLN A 71 -12.44 -1.60 0.27
N ASN A 72 -11.75 -2.46 -0.45
CA ASN A 72 -12.03 -2.73 -1.86
C ASN A 72 -13.39 -3.41 -2.07
N LYS A 73 -13.83 -4.28 -1.16
CA LYS A 73 -15.18 -4.87 -1.16
C LYS A 73 -16.27 -3.80 -0.97
N LYS A 74 -15.96 -2.74 -0.21
CA LYS A 74 -16.87 -1.59 0.01
C LYS A 74 -16.84 -0.55 -1.13
N GLY A 75 -16.11 -0.81 -2.23
CA GLY A 75 -16.02 0.09 -3.38
C GLY A 75 -14.74 0.90 -3.46
N GLY A 76 -13.74 0.63 -2.61
CA GLY A 76 -12.47 1.33 -2.61
C GLY A 76 -12.52 2.71 -1.94
N VAL A 77 -11.70 3.63 -2.41
CA VAL A 77 -11.63 5.02 -1.95
C VAL A 77 -11.93 5.93 -3.14
N MET A 78 -12.90 6.82 -3.01
CA MET A 78 -13.35 7.71 -4.10
C MET A 78 -13.71 6.93 -5.38
N GLY A 79 -14.27 5.72 -5.24
CA GLY A 79 -14.63 4.86 -6.37
C GLY A 79 -13.47 4.13 -7.03
N LYS A 80 -12.24 4.29 -6.52
CA LYS A 80 -11.04 3.62 -7.02
C LYS A 80 -10.62 2.49 -6.08
N LYS A 81 -10.18 1.38 -6.65
CA LYS A 81 -9.62 0.26 -5.88
C LYS A 81 -8.24 0.64 -5.31
N LEU A 82 -7.95 0.14 -4.10
CA LEU A 82 -6.62 0.21 -3.51
C LEU A 82 -5.76 -0.95 -4.02
N GLU A 83 -4.51 -0.67 -4.34
CA GLU A 83 -3.51 -1.65 -4.77
C GLU A 83 -2.32 -1.58 -3.81
N ALA A 84 -2.05 -2.69 -3.11
CA ALA A 84 -0.92 -2.77 -2.20
C ALA A 84 0.39 -3.02 -2.96
N VAL A 85 1.41 -2.22 -2.68
CA VAL A 85 2.79 -2.43 -3.13
C VAL A 85 3.61 -2.78 -1.90
N VAL A 86 3.94 -4.06 -1.74
CA VAL A 86 4.64 -4.59 -0.57
C VAL A 86 6.13 -4.67 -0.85
N VAL A 87 6.96 -4.18 0.08
CA VAL A 87 8.41 -4.28 0.02
C VAL A 87 8.98 -4.83 1.33
N ASP A 88 10.07 -5.57 1.22
CA ASP A 88 10.79 -6.14 2.36
C ASP A 88 12.12 -5.40 2.60
N PRO A 89 12.26 -4.61 3.66
CA PRO A 89 13.52 -4.00 4.06
C PRO A 89 14.40 -4.92 4.93
N ALA A 90 14.05 -6.21 5.05
CA ALA A 90 14.87 -7.26 5.65
C ALA A 90 15.45 -6.94 7.05
N SER A 91 14.70 -6.21 7.89
CA SER A 91 15.16 -5.74 9.23
C SER A 91 16.44 -4.90 9.18
N ASN A 92 16.72 -4.27 8.05
CA ASN A 92 17.92 -3.46 7.81
C ASN A 92 17.54 -1.97 7.71
N TRP A 93 17.99 -1.16 8.65
CA TRP A 93 17.56 0.24 8.76
C TRP A 93 17.91 1.12 7.54
N PRO A 94 19.13 1.05 6.97
CA PRO A 94 19.43 1.71 5.70
C PRO A 94 18.51 1.26 4.56
N LEU A 95 18.20 -0.03 4.47
CA LEU A 95 17.31 -0.57 3.44
C LEU A 95 15.87 -0.08 3.61
N PHE A 96 15.39 0.21 4.82
CA PHE A 96 14.11 0.88 5.02
C PHE A 96 14.03 2.21 4.27
N ALA A 97 15.05 3.05 4.38
CA ALA A 97 15.11 4.34 3.69
C ALA A 97 15.15 4.16 2.16
N GLU A 98 15.92 3.20 1.67
CA GLU A 98 15.99 2.87 0.23
C GLU A 98 14.64 2.39 -0.30
N LYS A 99 13.99 1.45 0.40
CA LYS A 99 12.67 0.91 0.03
C LYS A 99 11.56 1.96 0.13
N ALA A 100 11.61 2.86 1.11
CA ALA A 100 10.70 3.99 1.17
C ALA A 100 10.85 4.89 -0.08
N ARG A 101 12.08 5.20 -0.48
CA ARG A 101 12.36 5.97 -1.69
C ARG A 101 11.88 5.25 -2.95
N GLU A 102 12.09 3.95 -3.04
CA GLU A 102 11.60 3.12 -4.14
C GLU A 102 10.08 3.18 -4.28
N LEU A 103 9.34 2.96 -3.19
CA LEU A 103 7.87 3.05 -3.14
C LEU A 103 7.37 4.40 -3.66
N ILE A 104 7.99 5.51 -3.22
CA ILE A 104 7.55 6.85 -3.56
C ILE A 104 7.93 7.22 -5.01
N THR A 105 9.18 6.95 -5.41
CA THR A 105 9.71 7.48 -6.68
C THR A 105 9.49 6.56 -7.87
N LYS A 106 9.56 5.24 -7.69
CA LYS A 106 9.38 4.25 -8.76
C LYS A 106 7.95 3.74 -8.82
N GLU A 107 7.43 3.26 -7.71
CA GLU A 107 6.09 2.67 -7.65
C GLU A 107 4.97 3.72 -7.64
N LYS A 108 5.30 4.98 -7.29
CA LYS A 108 4.37 6.11 -7.25
C LYS A 108 3.21 5.87 -6.30
N VAL A 109 3.48 5.29 -5.14
CA VAL A 109 2.45 5.12 -4.11
C VAL A 109 1.98 6.47 -3.57
N THR A 110 0.71 6.56 -3.22
CA THR A 110 0.11 7.77 -2.67
C THR A 110 0.48 7.99 -1.21
N VAL A 111 0.51 6.91 -0.44
CA VAL A 111 0.85 6.88 0.98
C VAL A 111 1.58 5.58 1.31
N VAL A 112 2.30 5.55 2.43
CA VAL A 112 2.96 4.35 2.93
C VAL A 112 2.46 4.04 4.34
N PHE A 113 2.10 2.79 4.58
CA PHE A 113 1.91 2.20 5.91
C PHE A 113 3.13 1.37 6.22
N GLY A 114 3.79 1.62 7.36
CA GLY A 114 4.98 0.86 7.62
C GLY A 114 5.80 1.27 8.82
N CYS A 115 6.94 0.61 8.92
CA CYS A 115 7.83 0.61 10.06
C CYS A 115 7.20 -0.02 11.32
N TRP A 116 8.04 -0.52 12.20
CA TRP A 116 7.65 -1.05 13.50
C TRP A 116 8.56 -0.51 14.61
N THR A 117 9.86 -0.58 14.42
CA THR A 117 10.82 -0.03 15.41
C THR A 117 10.96 1.48 15.26
N SER A 118 11.26 2.17 16.35
CA SER A 118 11.56 3.61 16.31
C SER A 118 12.77 3.92 15.43
N VAL A 119 13.75 3.02 15.37
CA VAL A 119 14.92 3.21 14.49
C VAL A 119 14.57 3.06 13.02
N SER A 120 13.68 2.16 12.64
CA SER A 120 13.20 2.07 11.24
C SER A 120 12.42 3.32 10.85
N ARG A 121 11.52 3.81 11.71
CA ARG A 121 10.84 5.08 11.49
C ARG A 121 11.83 6.23 11.29
N LYS A 122 12.78 6.42 12.21
CA LYS A 122 13.75 7.51 12.12
C LYS A 122 14.63 7.41 10.86
N SER A 123 14.91 6.23 10.36
CA SER A 123 15.68 6.07 9.11
C SER A 123 14.93 6.54 7.87
N VAL A 124 13.59 6.47 7.86
CA VAL A 124 12.77 6.86 6.71
C VAL A 124 12.30 8.32 6.76
N LEU A 125 12.28 8.98 7.92
CA LEU A 125 11.81 10.37 8.07
C LEU A 125 12.45 11.32 7.05
N PRO A 126 13.77 11.32 6.82
CA PRO A 126 14.39 12.21 5.84
C PRO A 126 13.85 12.00 4.43
N VAL A 127 13.53 10.76 4.05
CA VAL A 127 12.98 10.41 2.73
C VAL A 127 11.57 10.95 2.56
N PHE A 128 10.71 10.77 3.56
CA PHE A 128 9.34 11.29 3.52
C PHE A 128 9.29 12.81 3.49
N LYS A 129 10.17 13.46 4.25
CA LYS A 129 10.31 14.91 4.27
C LYS A 129 10.80 15.45 2.92
N GLU A 130 11.88 14.90 2.38
CA GLU A 130 12.48 15.30 1.10
C GLU A 130 11.49 15.15 -0.07
N LEU A 131 10.78 14.02 -0.10
CA LEU A 131 9.85 13.69 -1.20
C LEU A 131 8.42 14.17 -0.94
N ASN A 132 8.18 14.87 0.16
CA ASN A 132 6.86 15.35 0.60
C ASN A 132 5.77 14.28 0.51
N SER A 133 6.09 13.06 0.96
CA SER A 133 5.17 11.92 0.99
C SER A 133 4.63 11.69 2.40
N ILE A 134 3.68 10.77 2.57
CA ILE A 134 2.99 10.52 3.83
C ILE A 134 3.28 9.11 4.32
N LEU A 135 3.69 9.02 5.60
CA LEU A 135 3.84 7.78 6.35
C LEU A 135 2.75 7.66 7.41
N PHE A 136 2.06 6.54 7.44
CA PHE A 136 1.25 6.10 8.58
C PHE A 136 2.08 5.10 9.40
N TYR A 137 2.50 5.54 10.59
CA TYR A 137 3.28 4.73 11.53
C TYR A 137 2.34 4.08 12.55
N PRO A 138 2.19 2.73 12.55
CA PRO A 138 1.08 2.07 13.24
C PRO A 138 1.34 1.72 14.71
N VAL A 139 2.55 1.91 15.22
CA VAL A 139 2.99 1.38 16.52
C VAL A 139 3.19 2.51 17.54
N GLN A 140 3.13 2.17 18.83
CA GLN A 140 3.49 3.11 19.89
C GLN A 140 4.93 3.62 19.70
N TYR A 141 5.20 4.81 20.21
CA TYR A 141 6.51 5.43 20.09
C TYR A 141 6.86 6.27 21.34
N GLU A 142 8.10 6.67 21.43
CA GLU A 142 8.66 7.41 22.56
C GLU A 142 8.14 8.85 22.72
N GLY A 143 7.35 9.34 21.76
CA GLY A 143 6.95 10.74 21.74
C GLY A 143 8.09 11.67 21.30
N GLU A 144 8.02 12.95 21.71
CA GLU A 144 9.05 13.99 21.46
C GLU A 144 9.45 14.15 19.98
N GLU A 145 8.56 13.78 19.08
CA GLU A 145 8.74 13.87 17.64
C GLU A 145 7.46 14.38 17.00
N SER A 146 7.60 15.40 16.18
CA SER A 146 6.52 16.00 15.42
C SER A 146 6.99 16.21 13.97
N GLU A 147 6.75 15.23 13.11
CA GLU A 147 7.06 15.33 11.70
C GLU A 147 5.76 15.43 10.87
N ARG A 148 5.61 16.55 10.14
CA ARG A 148 4.40 16.85 9.38
C ARG A 148 4.03 15.77 8.34
N ASN A 149 4.99 14.98 7.92
CA ASN A 149 4.82 13.92 6.93
C ASN A 149 4.45 12.57 7.55
N VAL A 150 4.25 12.50 8.87
CA VAL A 150 3.97 11.24 9.59
C VAL A 150 2.68 11.35 10.39
N PHE A 151 1.80 10.39 10.20
CA PHE A 151 0.67 10.14 11.07
C PHE A 151 1.06 9.06 12.09
N TYR A 152 1.22 9.45 13.33
CA TYR A 152 1.50 8.55 14.46
C TYR A 152 0.16 7.99 14.95
N THR A 153 -0.14 6.75 14.64
CA THR A 153 -1.43 6.12 14.96
C THR A 153 -1.37 5.20 16.18
N GLY A 154 -0.15 4.95 16.70
CA GLY A 154 0.07 4.22 17.95
C GLY A 154 0.08 5.14 19.17
N ALA A 155 0.12 4.54 20.35
CA ALA A 155 0.10 5.26 21.62
C ALA A 155 1.39 6.09 21.84
N ALA A 156 1.21 7.30 22.36
CA ALA A 156 2.28 8.15 22.85
C ALA A 156 2.49 7.94 24.38
N PRO A 157 3.59 8.41 24.97
CA PRO A 157 3.89 8.19 26.38
C PRO A 157 2.80 8.64 27.35
N ASN A 158 2.08 9.72 27.06
CA ASN A 158 0.94 10.20 27.85
C ASN A 158 -0.29 9.27 27.81
N GLN A 159 -0.30 8.32 26.94
CA GLN A 159 -1.37 7.31 26.81
C GLN A 159 -0.94 5.93 27.34
N GLN A 160 0.33 5.74 27.68
CA GLN A 160 0.90 4.44 28.06
C GLN A 160 1.84 4.55 29.26
N ALA A 161 3.05 5.06 29.10
CA ALA A 161 4.09 5.05 30.13
C ALA A 161 3.75 5.99 31.31
N ILE A 162 3.37 7.23 31.03
CA ILE A 162 3.10 8.23 32.07
C ILE A 162 1.98 7.80 33.01
N PRO A 163 0.77 7.42 32.53
CA PRO A 163 -0.29 6.98 33.44
C PRO A 163 0.05 5.69 34.19
N ALA A 164 0.87 4.81 33.62
CA ALA A 164 1.33 3.60 34.31
C ALA A 164 2.24 3.95 35.48
N VAL A 165 3.21 4.86 35.28
CA VAL A 165 4.09 5.35 36.34
C VAL A 165 3.29 6.08 37.41
N ASP A 166 2.36 6.95 37.05
CA ASP A 166 1.48 7.67 37.94
C ASP A 166 0.65 6.73 38.84
N TYR A 167 0.05 5.71 38.23
CA TYR A 167 -0.70 4.70 38.97
C TYR A 167 0.17 3.95 39.96
N LEU A 168 1.30 3.44 39.54
CA LEU A 168 2.22 2.70 40.39
C LEU A 168 2.72 3.55 41.56
N ALA A 169 3.05 4.82 41.31
CA ALA A 169 3.52 5.73 42.38
C ALA A 169 2.41 6.13 43.34
N LYS A 170 1.22 6.47 42.85
CA LYS A 170 0.14 7.04 43.64
C LYS A 170 -0.74 5.99 44.31
N GLU A 171 -1.11 4.93 43.61
CA GLU A 171 -2.01 3.89 44.11
C GLU A 171 -1.25 2.74 44.77
N GLU A 172 -0.20 2.22 44.09
CA GLU A 172 0.59 1.09 44.57
C GLU A 172 1.73 1.51 45.49
N LYS A 173 1.97 2.83 45.68
CA LYS A 173 2.97 3.41 46.56
C LYS A 173 4.42 2.96 46.28
N VAL A 174 4.71 2.67 45.00
CA VAL A 174 6.04 2.27 44.54
C VAL A 174 7.02 3.43 44.71
N GLN A 175 8.12 3.19 45.40
CA GLN A 175 9.16 4.20 45.70
C GLN A 175 10.51 3.86 45.05
N ARG A 176 10.71 2.63 44.61
CA ARG A 176 11.99 2.16 44.05
C ARG A 176 11.72 1.60 42.62
N TRP A 177 12.43 2.13 41.68
CA TRP A 177 12.25 1.85 40.27
C TRP A 177 13.50 1.22 39.65
N VAL A 178 13.33 0.28 38.77
CA VAL A 178 14.39 -0.22 37.91
C VAL A 178 13.88 -0.03 36.46
N LEU A 179 14.66 0.68 35.65
CA LEU A 179 14.39 0.90 34.25
C LEU A 179 15.20 -0.13 33.45
N ALA A 180 14.57 -0.90 32.63
CA ALA A 180 15.20 -1.93 31.79
C ALA A 180 14.71 -1.83 30.33
N GLY A 181 15.61 -2.06 29.40
CA GLY A 181 15.29 -2.04 27.97
C GLY A 181 16.43 -2.52 27.12
N THR A 182 16.16 -2.78 25.87
CA THR A 182 17.18 -3.07 24.87
C THR A 182 17.90 -1.79 24.42
N ASP A 183 19.11 -1.96 23.88
CA ASP A 183 19.96 -0.82 23.55
C ASP A 183 19.63 -0.20 22.18
N TYR A 184 18.53 0.55 22.10
CA TYR A 184 18.17 1.34 20.91
C TYR A 184 17.25 2.53 21.28
N VAL A 185 16.80 3.29 20.26
CA VAL A 185 16.10 4.58 20.42
C VAL A 185 14.91 4.52 21.37
N TYR A 186 13.96 3.61 21.17
CA TYR A 186 12.71 3.60 21.92
C TYR A 186 12.90 3.47 23.44
N PRO A 187 13.58 2.42 23.96
CA PRO A 187 13.76 2.32 25.40
C PRO A 187 14.67 3.39 25.99
N ARG A 188 15.70 3.84 25.26
CA ARG A 188 16.58 4.91 25.73
C ARG A 188 15.86 6.24 25.96
N THR A 189 14.84 6.53 25.14
CA THR A 189 14.07 7.78 25.21
C THR A 189 12.85 7.66 26.12
N THR A 190 12.24 6.46 26.19
CA THR A 190 11.04 6.23 27.00
C THR A 190 11.38 6.12 28.50
N ASN A 191 12.54 5.51 28.86
CA ASN A 191 13.00 5.33 30.24
C ASN A 191 13.67 6.58 30.78
#